data_b984f65f57a67fca098b955effff199a
#
_entry.id   b984f65f57a67fca098b955effff199a
#
_cell.length_a   1.000
_cell.length_b   1.000
_cell.length_c   1.000
_cell.angle_alpha   90.00
_cell.angle_beta   90.00
_cell.angle_gamma   90.00
#
_symmetry.space_group_name_H-M   'P 1'
#
loop_
_entity.id
_entity.type
_entity.pdbx_description
1 polymer ?
#
loop_
_entity_poly.entity_id
_entity_poly.type
_entity_poly.pdbx_seq_one_letter_code
_entity_poly.pdbx_strand_id
1 'polypeptide(L)'
;MDARPVGFFDSGLGGLCILEAFKRLCPAESTVYLADSAHCPYGNRPAAEIVRLSEANYRTLAKKYGCKMVVVACNTATAAAIDTLRAKHPEMPFIGLEPAVKPAALRSKTGVVGVLATAGTFSGRLYNETKAKFAKDVTVIAAVADEFVAIVESLGGAKVEGLPAARRAQIEAAVRRRIEPLLAAGADHVVLGCTHFPHLKSVKIGRAHV
;
A
#
# COMPACT_ATOMS: atom_id res chain seq x y z
N MET A 1 19.43 -7.23 23.32
CA MET A 1 18.52 -6.86 22.20
C MET A 1 18.99 -5.54 21.60
N ASP A 2 18.87 -5.34 20.29
CA ASP A 2 19.22 -4.07 19.64
C ASP A 2 18.08 -3.06 19.85
N ALA A 3 18.35 -2.02 20.67
CA ALA A 3 17.36 -1.01 21.07
C ALA A 3 17.08 0.06 19.99
N ARG A 4 17.81 0.02 18.86
CA ARG A 4 17.58 0.96 17.76
C ARG A 4 16.17 0.76 17.16
N PRO A 5 15.50 1.85 16.72
CA PRO A 5 14.14 1.75 16.22
C PRO A 5 14.04 1.04 14.85
N VAL A 6 12.85 0.52 14.56
CA VAL A 6 12.45 0.13 13.20
C VAL A 6 11.88 1.35 12.49
N GLY A 7 12.45 1.71 11.34
CA GLY A 7 12.00 2.81 10.52
C GLY A 7 10.92 2.39 9.54
N PHE A 8 9.90 3.21 9.37
CA PHE A 8 8.87 3.05 8.34
C PHE A 8 8.84 4.29 7.49
N PHE A 9 8.72 4.17 6.17
CA PHE A 9 8.33 5.30 5.35
C PHE A 9 7.23 4.94 4.35
N ASP A 10 6.41 5.94 4.07
CA ASP A 10 5.37 5.91 3.05
C ASP A 10 5.33 7.27 2.33
N SER A 11 4.68 7.32 1.18
CA SER A 11 4.45 8.58 0.47
C SER A 11 3.59 9.57 1.26
N GLY A 12 2.78 9.07 2.22
CA GLY A 12 1.87 9.87 3.02
C GLY A 12 1.40 9.16 4.28
N LEU A 13 0.10 9.29 4.58
CA LEU A 13 -0.52 8.73 5.79
C LEU A 13 -0.90 7.26 5.66
N GLY A 14 -0.94 6.72 4.42
CA GLY A 14 -1.45 5.37 4.16
C GLY A 14 -0.73 4.28 4.95
N GLY A 15 0.59 4.35 5.07
CA GLY A 15 1.40 3.38 5.78
C GLY A 15 1.19 3.30 7.30
N LEU A 16 0.41 4.20 7.90
CA LEU A 16 0.07 4.14 9.32
C LEU A 16 -0.66 2.83 9.67
N CYS A 17 -1.46 2.27 8.78
CA CYS A 17 -2.11 0.98 8.99
C CYS A 17 -1.09 -0.16 9.14
N ILE A 18 0.04 -0.09 8.45
CA ILE A 18 1.16 -1.04 8.55
C ILE A 18 1.90 -0.88 9.88
N LEU A 19 2.18 0.37 10.26
CA LEU A 19 2.78 0.68 11.56
C LEU A 19 1.91 0.17 12.72
N GLU A 20 0.60 0.41 12.66
CA GLU A 20 -0.34 -0.08 13.68
C GLU A 20 -0.35 -1.62 13.78
N ALA A 21 -0.35 -2.31 12.62
CA ALA A 21 -0.26 -3.77 12.60
C ALA A 21 1.05 -4.27 13.20
N PHE A 22 2.17 -3.62 12.87
CA PHE A 22 3.49 -3.95 13.44
C PHE A 22 3.51 -3.74 14.97
N LYS A 23 3.01 -2.63 15.46
CA LYS A 23 2.98 -2.33 16.91
C LYS A 23 2.12 -3.31 17.70
N ARG A 24 1.06 -3.87 17.10
CA ARG A 24 0.28 -4.95 17.75
C ARG A 24 1.07 -6.25 17.87
N LEU A 25 1.91 -6.57 16.90
CA LEU A 25 2.73 -7.79 16.89
C LEU A 25 4.04 -7.66 17.67
N CYS A 26 4.62 -6.47 17.68
CA CYS A 26 5.91 -6.16 18.28
C CYS A 26 5.80 -4.92 19.20
N PRO A 27 5.01 -4.97 20.30
CA PRO A 27 4.71 -3.79 21.12
C PRO A 27 5.92 -3.20 21.84
N ALA A 28 6.97 -4.00 22.07
CA ALA A 28 8.21 -3.60 22.72
C ALA A 28 9.20 -2.89 21.78
N GLU A 29 8.97 -2.92 20.46
CA GLU A 29 9.86 -2.30 19.48
C GLU A 29 9.61 -0.80 19.37
N SER A 30 10.69 -0.01 19.46
CA SER A 30 10.67 1.40 19.13
C SER A 30 10.52 1.59 17.62
N THR A 31 9.71 2.58 17.21
CA THR A 31 9.42 2.82 15.80
C THR A 31 9.55 4.29 15.45
N VAL A 32 9.99 4.57 14.22
CA VAL A 32 9.97 5.88 13.59
C VAL A 32 9.16 5.78 12.31
N TYR A 33 8.16 6.64 12.14
CA TYR A 33 7.38 6.73 10.90
C TYR A 33 7.67 8.05 10.19
N LEU A 34 7.96 7.97 8.89
CA LEU A 34 8.20 9.11 8.03
C LEU A 34 7.14 9.11 6.92
N ALA A 35 6.24 10.08 6.96
CA ALA A 35 5.32 10.39 5.86
C ALA A 35 5.96 11.43 4.94
N ASP A 36 6.20 11.07 3.68
CA ASP A 36 6.72 12.00 2.68
C ASP A 36 5.58 12.80 2.03
N SER A 37 4.75 13.43 2.89
CA SER A 37 3.53 14.12 2.47
C SER A 37 3.78 15.29 1.50
N ALA A 38 4.98 15.88 1.54
CA ALA A 38 5.37 16.95 0.61
C ALA A 38 5.44 16.45 -0.85
N HIS A 39 5.67 15.16 -1.07
CA HIS A 39 5.78 14.56 -2.39
C HIS A 39 4.65 13.54 -2.70
N CYS A 40 3.66 13.44 -1.81
CA CYS A 40 2.48 12.60 -2.05
C CYS A 40 1.60 13.19 -3.17
N PRO A 41 1.02 12.35 -4.05
CA PRO A 41 1.14 10.90 -4.17
C PRO A 41 2.35 10.44 -4.99
N TYR A 42 2.85 9.21 -4.74
CA TYR A 42 3.90 8.61 -5.55
C TYR A 42 3.38 7.92 -6.82
N GLY A 43 2.11 7.54 -6.85
CA GLY A 43 1.52 6.69 -7.90
C GLY A 43 1.73 7.18 -9.33
N ASN A 44 1.75 8.50 -9.53
CA ASN A 44 1.85 9.15 -10.84
C ASN A 44 3.25 9.74 -11.13
N ARG A 45 4.25 9.46 -10.26
CA ARG A 45 5.60 9.97 -10.45
C ARG A 45 6.44 9.02 -11.29
N PRO A 46 7.43 9.54 -12.06
CA PRO A 46 8.41 8.69 -12.73
C PRO A 46 9.16 7.80 -11.74
N ALA A 47 9.46 6.55 -12.11
CA ALA A 47 10.16 5.60 -11.24
C ALA A 47 11.51 6.14 -10.72
N ALA A 48 12.27 6.84 -11.57
CA ALA A 48 13.55 7.45 -11.17
C ALA A 48 13.38 8.49 -10.05
N GLU A 49 12.28 9.26 -10.07
CA GLU A 49 11.97 10.21 -9.01
C GLU A 49 11.60 9.49 -7.71
N ILE A 50 10.78 8.44 -7.79
CA ILE A 50 10.41 7.63 -6.63
C ILE A 50 11.64 7.00 -5.98
N VAL A 51 12.60 6.49 -6.78
CA VAL A 51 13.88 5.97 -6.30
C VAL A 51 14.65 7.04 -5.52
N ARG A 52 14.76 8.27 -6.08
CA ARG A 52 15.45 9.39 -5.42
C ARG A 52 14.79 9.78 -4.10
N LEU A 53 13.47 9.87 -4.07
CA LEU A 53 12.70 10.18 -2.86
C LEU A 53 12.84 9.08 -1.80
N SER A 54 12.75 7.82 -2.21
CA SER A 54 12.91 6.67 -1.32
C SER A 54 14.32 6.61 -0.70
N GLU A 55 15.34 6.94 -1.48
CA GLU A 55 16.73 7.06 -1.00
C GLU A 55 16.88 8.18 0.04
N ALA A 56 16.24 9.33 -0.16
CA ALA A 56 16.24 10.43 0.80
C ALA A 56 15.53 10.04 2.12
N ASN A 57 14.39 9.36 2.02
CA ASN A 57 13.65 8.86 3.18
C ASN A 57 14.47 7.82 3.96
N TYR A 58 15.10 6.87 3.26
CA TYR A 58 16.02 5.91 3.86
C TYR A 58 17.15 6.62 4.61
N ARG A 59 17.83 7.58 3.98
CA ARG A 59 18.93 8.32 4.62
C ARG A 59 18.48 9.04 5.88
N THR A 60 17.29 9.59 5.89
CA THR A 60 16.71 10.24 7.08
C THR A 60 16.52 9.21 8.19
N LEU A 61 15.91 8.07 7.91
CA LEU A 61 15.67 7.01 8.89
C LEU A 61 16.98 6.41 9.41
N ALA A 62 17.92 6.12 8.52
CA ALA A 62 19.20 5.49 8.90
C ALA A 62 20.13 6.46 9.62
N LYS A 63 20.36 7.69 9.08
CA LYS A 63 21.39 8.59 9.60
C LYS A 63 20.90 9.49 10.73
N LYS A 64 19.65 9.99 10.63
CA LYS A 64 19.11 10.89 11.67
C LYS A 64 18.52 10.13 12.85
N TYR A 65 17.85 9.00 12.58
CA TYR A 65 17.15 8.25 13.61
C TYR A 65 17.84 6.92 13.99
N GLY A 66 18.89 6.54 13.30
CA GLY A 66 19.67 5.33 13.60
C GLY A 66 18.87 4.03 13.49
N CYS A 67 17.90 3.96 12.58
CA CYS A 67 17.04 2.79 12.45
C CYS A 67 17.87 1.53 12.10
N LYS A 68 17.55 0.42 12.76
CA LYS A 68 18.20 -0.89 12.55
C LYS A 68 17.65 -1.65 11.33
N MET A 69 16.48 -1.28 10.87
CA MET A 69 15.73 -1.88 9.75
C MET A 69 14.81 -0.83 9.16
N VAL A 70 14.50 -0.93 7.88
CA VAL A 70 13.56 -0.02 7.20
C VAL A 70 12.45 -0.79 6.51
N VAL A 71 11.21 -0.47 6.85
CA VAL A 71 10.00 -0.93 6.18
C VAL A 71 9.56 0.12 5.17
N VAL A 72 9.60 -0.24 3.89
CA VAL A 72 9.05 0.54 2.79
C VAL A 72 7.55 0.25 2.74
N ALA A 73 6.77 1.01 3.51
CA ALA A 73 5.34 0.74 3.67
C ALA A 73 4.52 1.08 2.41
N CYS A 74 5.04 1.95 1.53
CA CYS A 74 4.40 2.32 0.27
C CYS A 74 4.57 1.23 -0.80
N ASN A 75 3.47 0.69 -1.34
CA ASN A 75 3.52 -0.29 -2.43
C ASN A 75 4.19 0.29 -3.69
N THR A 76 3.89 1.54 -4.05
CA THR A 76 4.51 2.22 -5.18
C THR A 76 6.02 2.42 -4.99
N ALA A 77 6.44 2.84 -3.80
CA ALA A 77 7.86 2.97 -3.49
C ALA A 77 8.57 1.60 -3.49
N THR A 78 7.93 0.57 -2.95
CA THR A 78 8.46 -0.81 -3.03
C THR A 78 8.64 -1.23 -4.48
N ALA A 79 7.62 -1.05 -5.32
CA ALA A 79 7.66 -1.44 -6.73
C ALA A 79 8.80 -0.77 -7.50
N ALA A 80 9.07 0.52 -7.23
CA ALA A 80 10.05 1.30 -7.96
C ALA A 80 11.46 1.23 -7.36
N ALA A 81 11.61 1.14 -6.04
CA ALA A 81 12.87 1.45 -5.36
C ALA A 81 13.49 0.31 -4.55
N ILE A 82 12.76 -0.76 -4.20
CA ILE A 82 13.24 -1.75 -3.22
C ILE A 82 14.54 -2.44 -3.66
N ASP A 83 14.65 -2.79 -4.94
CA ASP A 83 15.84 -3.47 -5.47
C ASP A 83 17.07 -2.53 -5.46
N THR A 84 16.85 -1.26 -5.83
CA THR A 84 17.90 -0.23 -5.79
C THR A 84 18.36 0.05 -4.37
N LEU A 85 17.43 0.15 -3.40
CA LEU A 85 17.78 0.36 -2.00
C LEU A 85 18.60 -0.81 -1.45
N ARG A 86 18.17 -2.05 -1.70
CA ARG A 86 18.91 -3.26 -1.28
C ARG A 86 20.29 -3.37 -1.90
N ALA A 87 20.42 -3.04 -3.18
CA ALA A 87 21.71 -3.07 -3.89
C ALA A 87 22.68 -2.02 -3.38
N LYS A 88 22.19 -0.80 -3.06
CA LYS A 88 23.04 0.28 -2.57
C LYS A 88 23.39 0.20 -1.10
N HIS A 89 22.56 -0.46 -0.30
CA HIS A 89 22.66 -0.53 1.17
C HIS A 89 22.50 -1.96 1.66
N PRO A 90 23.43 -2.88 1.27
CA PRO A 90 23.32 -4.31 1.59
C PRO A 90 23.38 -4.59 3.10
N GLU A 91 23.93 -3.65 3.89
CA GLU A 91 23.98 -3.74 5.36
C GLU A 91 22.65 -3.46 6.05
N MET A 92 21.71 -2.80 5.33
CA MET A 92 20.42 -2.42 5.89
C MET A 92 19.34 -3.44 5.50
N PRO A 93 18.67 -4.07 6.48
CA PRO A 93 17.49 -4.88 6.21
C PRO A 93 16.33 -4.04 5.70
N PHE A 94 15.84 -4.31 4.48
CA PHE A 94 14.66 -3.68 3.91
C PHE A 94 13.51 -4.67 3.79
N ILE A 95 12.35 -4.28 4.31
CA ILE A 95 11.07 -4.95 4.09
C ILE A 95 10.26 -4.08 3.13
N GLY A 96 9.90 -4.64 1.99
CA GLY A 96 8.98 -4.00 1.03
C GLY A 96 7.61 -4.66 1.09
N LEU A 97 6.58 -3.89 0.72
CA LEU A 97 5.20 -4.38 0.64
C LEU A 97 4.77 -4.51 -0.83
N GLU A 98 4.04 -5.57 -1.12
CA GLU A 98 3.42 -5.80 -2.42
C GLU A 98 1.93 -6.17 -2.25
N PRO A 99 1.10 -5.99 -3.29
CA PRO A 99 -0.30 -6.41 -3.24
C PRO A 99 -0.44 -7.89 -2.90
N ALA A 100 -1.40 -8.23 -2.05
CA ALA A 100 -1.63 -9.58 -1.54
C ALA A 100 -2.28 -10.52 -2.58
N VAL A 101 -1.75 -10.55 -3.81
CA VAL A 101 -2.26 -11.37 -4.93
C VAL A 101 -2.17 -12.86 -4.61
N LYS A 102 -1.05 -13.31 -4.05
CA LYS A 102 -0.85 -14.72 -3.69
C LYS A 102 -1.94 -15.26 -2.75
N PRO A 103 -2.18 -14.68 -1.56
CA PRO A 103 -3.21 -15.20 -0.67
C PRO A 103 -4.63 -15.09 -1.25
N ALA A 104 -4.91 -14.08 -2.06
CA ALA A 104 -6.20 -13.93 -2.73
C ALA A 104 -6.40 -15.02 -3.80
N ALA A 105 -5.41 -15.27 -4.66
CA ALA A 105 -5.48 -16.32 -5.67
C ALA A 105 -5.66 -17.71 -5.05
N LEU A 106 -4.94 -18.02 -3.96
CA LEU A 106 -5.04 -19.32 -3.28
C LEU A 106 -6.38 -19.54 -2.56
N ARG A 107 -7.13 -18.48 -2.24
CA ARG A 107 -8.41 -18.55 -1.51
C ARG A 107 -9.63 -18.36 -2.39
N SER A 108 -9.45 -17.81 -3.59
CA SER A 108 -10.56 -17.57 -4.52
C SER A 108 -11.27 -18.88 -4.85
N LYS A 109 -12.61 -18.86 -4.76
CA LYS A 109 -13.49 -19.96 -5.13
C LYS A 109 -14.06 -19.80 -6.53
N THR A 110 -14.17 -18.56 -7.00
CA THR A 110 -14.67 -18.26 -8.35
C THR A 110 -13.56 -18.30 -9.40
N GLY A 111 -12.29 -18.32 -8.99
CA GLY A 111 -11.16 -18.15 -9.88
C GLY A 111 -11.01 -16.72 -10.42
N VAL A 112 -11.70 -15.73 -9.80
CA VAL A 112 -11.62 -14.32 -10.20
C VAL A 112 -11.24 -13.46 -8.99
N VAL A 113 -10.15 -12.69 -9.14
CA VAL A 113 -9.64 -11.79 -8.10
C VAL A 113 -9.52 -10.37 -8.66
N GLY A 114 -10.12 -9.40 -7.98
CA GLY A 114 -9.89 -8.00 -8.25
C GLY A 114 -8.63 -7.49 -7.53
N VAL A 115 -7.86 -6.62 -8.17
CA VAL A 115 -6.75 -5.90 -7.52
C VAL A 115 -6.93 -4.42 -7.74
N LEU A 116 -7.09 -3.68 -6.65
CA LEU A 116 -7.06 -2.22 -6.65
C LEU A 116 -5.64 -1.77 -6.27
N ALA A 117 -5.01 -0.96 -7.11
CA ALA A 117 -3.70 -0.38 -6.81
C ALA A 117 -3.50 0.95 -7.55
N THR A 118 -2.38 1.61 -7.31
CA THR A 118 -1.94 2.75 -8.11
C THR A 118 -1.31 2.28 -9.42
N ALA A 119 -1.29 3.14 -10.43
CA ALA A 119 -0.66 2.84 -11.71
C ALA A 119 0.82 2.40 -11.53
N GLY A 120 1.58 3.11 -10.68
CA GLY A 120 2.98 2.78 -10.40
C GLY A 120 3.18 1.40 -9.74
N THR A 121 2.21 0.91 -8.98
CA THR A 121 2.28 -0.43 -8.39
C THR A 121 2.14 -1.53 -9.46
N PHE A 122 1.22 -1.37 -10.41
CA PHE A 122 1.00 -2.34 -11.48
C PHE A 122 2.18 -2.47 -12.45
N SER A 123 2.98 -1.44 -12.63
CA SER A 123 4.19 -1.50 -13.45
C SER A 123 5.37 -2.18 -12.73
N GLY A 124 5.26 -2.44 -11.42
CA GLY A 124 6.32 -3.02 -10.62
C GLY A 124 6.62 -4.49 -10.94
N ARG A 125 7.92 -4.84 -10.90
CA ARG A 125 8.40 -6.21 -11.16
C ARG A 125 7.80 -7.21 -10.17
N LEU A 126 7.85 -6.92 -8.88
CA LEU A 126 7.37 -7.83 -7.83
C LEU A 126 5.89 -8.19 -8.00
N TYR A 127 5.02 -7.22 -8.31
CA TYR A 127 3.61 -7.48 -8.59
C TYR A 127 3.44 -8.45 -9.76
N ASN A 128 4.15 -8.20 -10.87
CA ASN A 128 4.03 -9.01 -12.08
C ASN A 128 4.59 -10.42 -11.87
N GLU A 129 5.70 -10.59 -11.16
CA GLU A 129 6.25 -11.90 -10.80
C GLU A 129 5.31 -12.67 -9.88
N THR A 130 4.77 -12.03 -8.84
CA THR A 130 3.82 -12.66 -7.92
C THR A 130 2.54 -13.10 -8.66
N LYS A 131 2.00 -12.26 -9.54
CA LYS A 131 0.86 -12.61 -10.40
C LYS A 131 1.18 -13.80 -11.29
N ALA A 132 2.32 -13.76 -12.01
CA ALA A 132 2.72 -14.84 -12.91
C ALA A 132 2.95 -16.17 -12.19
N LYS A 133 3.45 -16.13 -10.95
CA LYS A 133 3.76 -17.32 -10.17
C LYS A 133 2.55 -17.96 -9.51
N PHE A 134 1.65 -17.16 -8.95
CA PHE A 134 0.59 -17.64 -8.05
C PHE A 134 -0.84 -17.49 -8.59
N ALA A 135 -1.02 -16.80 -9.71
CA ALA A 135 -2.34 -16.57 -10.29
C ALA A 135 -2.46 -17.14 -11.72
N LYS A 136 -1.80 -18.27 -11.99
CA LYS A 136 -1.84 -18.92 -13.32
C LYS A 136 -3.24 -19.39 -13.71
N ASP A 137 -3.97 -19.95 -12.73
CA ASP A 137 -5.31 -20.51 -12.90
C ASP A 137 -6.41 -19.57 -12.37
N VAL A 138 -6.06 -18.29 -12.14
CA VAL A 138 -6.97 -17.28 -11.60
C VAL A 138 -6.97 -16.04 -12.49
N THR A 139 -8.15 -15.57 -12.85
CA THR A 139 -8.32 -14.31 -13.55
C THR A 139 -8.08 -13.13 -12.59
N VAL A 140 -7.01 -12.37 -12.83
CA VAL A 140 -6.70 -11.16 -12.05
C VAL A 140 -7.13 -9.92 -12.82
N ILE A 141 -8.14 -9.22 -12.30
CA ILE A 141 -8.66 -7.98 -12.87
C ILE A 141 -8.02 -6.80 -12.14
N ALA A 142 -7.18 -6.04 -12.85
CA ALA A 142 -6.53 -4.85 -12.31
C ALA A 142 -7.41 -3.61 -12.46
N ALA A 143 -7.56 -2.84 -11.40
CA ALA A 143 -8.26 -1.57 -11.41
C ALA A 143 -7.38 -0.48 -10.77
N VAL A 144 -7.01 0.52 -11.56
CA VAL A 144 -6.26 1.69 -11.07
C VAL A 144 -7.22 2.60 -10.29
N ALA A 145 -6.81 2.99 -9.08
CA ALA A 145 -7.62 3.82 -8.17
C ALA A 145 -6.76 4.91 -7.49
N ASP A 146 -5.98 5.65 -8.28
CA ASP A 146 -5.07 6.71 -7.78
C ASP A 146 -5.82 7.80 -7.01
N GLU A 147 -7.08 8.06 -7.35
CA GLU A 147 -7.93 9.03 -6.65
C GLU A 147 -8.17 8.68 -5.17
N PHE A 148 -8.08 7.41 -4.77
CA PHE A 148 -8.26 7.01 -3.37
C PHE A 148 -7.14 7.53 -2.46
N VAL A 149 -5.94 7.70 -3.01
CA VAL A 149 -4.82 8.30 -2.26
C VAL A 149 -5.18 9.74 -1.88
N ALA A 150 -5.61 10.56 -2.85
CA ALA A 150 -6.00 11.94 -2.59
C ALA A 150 -7.20 12.05 -1.62
N ILE A 151 -8.17 11.14 -1.72
CA ILE A 151 -9.30 11.08 -0.79
C ILE A 151 -8.77 10.86 0.63
N VAL A 152 -7.94 9.84 0.86
CA VAL A 152 -7.44 9.49 2.21
C VAL A 152 -6.54 10.59 2.77
N GLU A 153 -5.64 11.16 1.98
CA GLU A 153 -4.81 12.29 2.42
C GLU A 153 -5.66 13.49 2.83
N SER A 154 -6.74 13.77 2.08
CA SER A 154 -7.68 14.86 2.42
C SER A 154 -8.42 14.67 3.74
N LEU A 155 -8.46 13.43 4.28
CA LEU A 155 -9.08 13.14 5.57
C LEU A 155 -8.20 13.56 6.75
N GLY A 156 -6.88 13.72 6.54
CA GLY A 156 -5.95 14.09 7.60
C GLY A 156 -5.99 13.18 8.83
N GLY A 157 -6.30 11.88 8.63
CA GLY A 157 -6.47 10.89 9.70
C GLY A 157 -7.90 10.76 10.24
N ALA A 158 -8.85 11.57 9.79
CA ALA A 158 -10.26 11.42 10.16
C ALA A 158 -10.85 10.12 9.57
N LYS A 159 -11.75 9.49 10.31
CA LYS A 159 -12.49 8.32 9.82
C LYS A 159 -13.67 8.73 8.95
N VAL A 160 -13.96 7.95 7.91
CA VAL A 160 -15.06 8.20 6.96
C VAL A 160 -16.41 8.31 7.67
N GLU A 161 -16.65 7.51 8.71
CA GLU A 161 -17.91 7.46 9.47
C GLU A 161 -18.22 8.80 10.18
N GLY A 162 -17.19 9.53 10.58
CA GLY A 162 -17.32 10.83 11.26
C GLY A 162 -17.56 12.02 10.32
N LEU A 163 -17.53 11.81 9.01
CA LEU A 163 -17.68 12.88 8.03
C LEU A 163 -19.16 13.30 7.83
N PRO A 164 -19.40 14.53 7.35
CA PRO A 164 -20.73 14.94 6.90
C PRO A 164 -21.30 14.00 5.84
N ALA A 165 -22.62 13.79 5.84
CA ALA A 165 -23.30 12.82 4.98
C ALA A 165 -22.99 13.01 3.48
N ALA A 166 -22.97 14.26 3.00
CA ALA A 166 -22.64 14.58 1.61
C ALA A 166 -21.21 14.13 1.23
N ARG A 167 -20.22 14.32 2.13
CA ARG A 167 -18.83 13.89 1.90
C ARG A 167 -18.70 12.37 1.90
N ARG A 168 -19.39 11.69 2.82
CA ARG A 168 -19.45 10.21 2.83
C ARG A 168 -20.02 9.68 1.52
N ALA A 169 -21.15 10.21 1.06
CA ALA A 169 -21.78 9.79 -0.19
C ALA A 169 -20.84 9.94 -1.40
N GLN A 170 -20.07 11.04 -1.46
CA GLN A 170 -19.07 11.23 -2.52
C GLN A 170 -17.98 10.14 -2.48
N ILE A 171 -17.46 9.82 -1.30
CA ILE A 171 -16.44 8.78 -1.11
C ILE A 171 -17.02 7.42 -1.47
N GLU A 172 -18.22 7.10 -1.01
CA GLU A 172 -18.93 5.85 -1.35
C GLU A 172 -19.11 5.69 -2.84
N ALA A 173 -19.54 6.74 -3.53
CA ALA A 173 -19.69 6.72 -4.99
C ALA A 173 -18.36 6.49 -5.71
N ALA A 174 -17.26 7.09 -5.23
CA ALA A 174 -15.92 6.87 -5.80
C ALA A 174 -15.47 5.40 -5.63
N VAL A 175 -15.66 4.85 -4.43
CA VAL A 175 -15.30 3.47 -4.11
C VAL A 175 -16.14 2.48 -4.93
N ARG A 176 -17.46 2.68 -5.02
CA ARG A 176 -18.36 1.84 -5.82
C ARG A 176 -17.94 1.78 -7.27
N ARG A 177 -17.66 2.90 -7.91
CA ARG A 177 -17.22 2.95 -9.32
C ARG A 177 -16.02 2.04 -9.61
N ARG A 178 -15.13 1.81 -8.64
CA ARG A 178 -13.95 0.95 -8.82
C ARG A 178 -14.19 -0.51 -8.47
N ILE A 179 -15.10 -0.78 -7.55
CA ILE A 179 -15.32 -2.13 -7.04
C ILE A 179 -16.46 -2.85 -7.74
N GLU A 180 -17.56 -2.17 -8.07
CA GLU A 180 -18.69 -2.80 -8.75
C GLU A 180 -18.32 -3.54 -10.05
N PRO A 181 -17.46 -3.01 -10.93
CA PRO A 181 -17.02 -3.76 -12.12
C PRO A 181 -16.27 -5.06 -11.77
N LEU A 182 -15.49 -5.07 -10.68
CA LEU A 182 -14.79 -6.28 -10.23
C LEU A 182 -15.78 -7.34 -9.73
N LEU A 183 -16.77 -6.92 -8.94
CA LEU A 183 -17.82 -7.81 -8.46
C LEU A 183 -18.69 -8.34 -9.58
N ALA A 184 -19.06 -7.50 -10.54
CA ALA A 184 -19.84 -7.88 -11.72
C ALA A 184 -19.11 -8.91 -12.58
N ALA A 185 -17.78 -8.86 -12.61
CA ALA A 185 -16.93 -9.85 -13.27
C ALA A 185 -16.74 -11.14 -12.46
N GLY A 186 -17.37 -11.29 -11.30
CA GLY A 186 -17.33 -12.49 -10.47
C GLY A 186 -16.18 -12.54 -9.47
N ALA A 187 -15.48 -11.42 -9.20
CA ALA A 187 -14.44 -11.41 -8.19
C ALA A 187 -15.02 -11.67 -6.79
N ASP A 188 -14.52 -12.69 -6.12
CA ASP A 188 -14.86 -13.03 -4.74
C ASP A 188 -13.86 -12.48 -3.71
N HIS A 189 -12.69 -12.03 -4.20
CA HIS A 189 -11.67 -11.34 -3.42
C HIS A 189 -11.28 -10.04 -4.11
N VAL A 190 -11.10 -8.98 -3.32
CA VAL A 190 -10.56 -7.70 -3.78
C VAL A 190 -9.32 -7.36 -2.96
N VAL A 191 -8.17 -7.34 -3.63
CA VAL A 191 -6.88 -6.98 -3.01
C VAL A 191 -6.74 -5.46 -2.97
N LEU A 192 -6.46 -4.91 -1.78
CA LEU A 192 -6.11 -3.51 -1.59
C LEU A 192 -4.59 -3.34 -1.73
N GLY A 193 -4.14 -3.07 -2.95
CA GLY A 193 -2.72 -2.98 -3.32
C GLY A 193 -2.09 -1.61 -3.08
N CYS A 194 -2.66 -0.79 -2.19
CA CYS A 194 -2.11 0.48 -1.75
C CYS A 194 -2.41 0.67 -0.27
N THR A 195 -1.49 1.21 0.48
CA THR A 195 -1.58 1.46 1.94
C THR A 195 -2.70 2.43 2.31
N HIS A 196 -3.11 3.31 1.41
CA HIS A 196 -4.21 4.23 1.63
C HIS A 196 -5.59 3.55 1.60
N PHE A 197 -5.75 2.50 0.79
CA PHE A 197 -7.06 1.91 0.53
C PHE A 197 -7.72 1.26 1.76
N PRO A 198 -7.00 0.63 2.70
CA PRO A 198 -7.58 0.13 3.94
C PRO A 198 -8.30 1.19 4.78
N HIS A 199 -7.93 2.47 4.67
CA HIS A 199 -8.62 3.57 5.36
C HIS A 199 -10.04 3.83 4.83
N LEU A 200 -10.37 3.29 3.64
CA LEU A 200 -11.71 3.34 3.05
C LEU A 200 -12.53 2.04 3.28
N LYS A 201 -11.98 1.07 4.03
CA LYS A 201 -12.60 -0.25 4.23
C LYS A 201 -13.97 -0.21 4.91
N SER A 202 -14.23 0.79 5.72
CA SER A 202 -15.51 0.99 6.39
C SER A 202 -16.62 1.44 5.44
N VAL A 203 -16.26 1.93 4.25
CA VAL A 203 -17.23 2.19 3.18
C VAL A 203 -17.84 0.86 2.77
N LYS A 204 -19.14 0.67 3.09
CA LYS A 204 -19.86 -0.58 2.81
C LYS A 204 -19.93 -0.86 1.32
N ILE A 205 -19.16 -1.82 0.86
CA ILE A 205 -19.14 -2.29 -0.52
C ILE A 205 -19.61 -3.74 -0.53
N GLY A 206 -20.90 -3.95 -0.31
CA GLY A 206 -21.49 -5.28 -0.37
C GLY A 206 -20.78 -6.33 0.52
N ARG A 207 -20.83 -7.61 0.10
CA ARG A 207 -20.23 -8.74 0.83
C ARG A 207 -18.80 -9.09 0.41
N ALA A 208 -18.06 -8.20 -0.27
CA ALA A 208 -16.68 -8.45 -0.64
C ALA A 208 -15.80 -8.44 0.63
N HIS A 209 -15.20 -9.58 0.95
CA HIS A 209 -14.19 -9.70 1.98
C HIS A 209 -12.82 -9.34 1.39
N VAL A 210 -12.08 -8.49 2.09
CA VAL A 210 -10.70 -8.12 1.80
C VAL A 210 -9.76 -9.03 2.58
#